data_a179b5e9a7a23b512b9ac0fae31e9ea4
#
_entry.id   a179b5e9a7a23b512b9ac0fae31e9ea4
#
_cell.length_a   1.000
_cell.length_b   1.000
_cell.length_c   1.000
_cell.angle_alpha   90.00
_cell.angle_beta   90.00
_cell.angle_gamma   90.00
#
_symmetry.space_group_name_H-M   'P 1'
#
loop_
_entity.id
_entity.type
_entity.pdbx_description
1 polymer ?
#
loop_
_entity_poly.entity_id
_entity_poly.type
_entity_poly.pdbx_seq_one_letter_code
_entity_poly.pdbx_strand_id
1 'polypeptide(L)'
;VMGVTMINFGWVPHLSVILVLCGLLCFGKAKGLDFGRMQLSMARGVLSGIGAIYLFFFIGLLVSALMVSGAIPTLMYYGFELISPQFFYLSAFVLTSMVGVAIGSSLTTCATLGVAFIGMGSALGANPAVVAGAVVSGAFFGDKMSPISDTTSIAASIVGIDLIDHIRNMMYT
;
A
#
# COMPACT_ATOMS: atom_id res chain seq x y z
N VAL A 1 -11.96 -6.39 16.24
CA VAL A 1 -13.35 -6.37 15.70
C VAL A 1 -13.34 -6.45 14.18
N MET A 2 -12.68 -5.51 13.44
CA MET A 2 -12.67 -5.51 11.96
C MET A 2 -12.24 -6.85 11.34
N GLY A 3 -11.08 -7.40 11.75
CA GLY A 3 -10.59 -8.68 11.20
C GLY A 3 -11.54 -9.84 11.45
N VAL A 4 -12.14 -9.90 12.64
CA VAL A 4 -13.11 -10.96 12.99
C VAL A 4 -14.39 -10.87 12.15
N THR A 5 -14.91 -9.66 11.92
CA THR A 5 -16.13 -9.49 11.11
C THR A 5 -15.90 -9.79 9.64
N MET A 6 -14.72 -9.44 9.11
CA MET A 6 -14.37 -9.75 7.71
C MET A 6 -14.16 -11.26 7.49
N ILE A 7 -13.46 -11.94 8.41
CA ILE A 7 -13.13 -13.37 8.27
C ILE A 7 -14.34 -14.26 8.53
N ASN A 8 -15.10 -14.01 9.61
CA ASN A 8 -16.20 -14.90 10.00
C ASN A 8 -17.51 -14.62 9.26
N PHE A 9 -17.79 -13.39 8.88
CA PHE A 9 -19.04 -12.98 8.26
C PHE A 9 -18.92 -12.63 6.77
N GLY A 10 -17.71 -12.62 6.22
CA GLY A 10 -17.48 -12.25 4.81
C GLY A 10 -17.92 -10.79 4.49
N TRP A 11 -18.00 -9.94 5.50
CA TRP A 11 -18.50 -8.58 5.33
C TRP A 11 -17.49 -7.71 4.59
N VAL A 12 -18.01 -6.84 3.73
CA VAL A 12 -17.19 -5.82 3.07
C VAL A 12 -16.57 -4.88 4.12
N PRO A 13 -15.32 -4.44 3.92
CA PRO A 13 -14.57 -3.62 4.89
C PRO A 13 -15.33 -2.41 5.43
N HIS A 14 -16.14 -1.78 4.60
CA HIS A 14 -16.91 -0.56 4.95
C HIS A 14 -17.93 -0.81 6.06
N LEU A 15 -18.64 -1.94 6.03
CA LEU A 15 -19.61 -2.31 7.08
C LEU A 15 -18.91 -2.50 8.42
N SER A 16 -17.75 -3.15 8.42
CA SER A 16 -16.94 -3.35 9.63
C SER A 16 -16.47 -2.02 10.23
N VAL A 17 -16.05 -1.06 9.39
CA VAL A 17 -15.65 0.28 9.82
C VAL A 17 -16.83 1.04 10.43
N ILE A 18 -17.99 1.04 9.76
CA ILE A 18 -19.21 1.70 10.25
C ILE A 18 -19.64 1.14 11.61
N LEU A 19 -19.61 -0.18 11.77
CA LEU A 19 -19.95 -0.83 13.04
C LEU A 19 -19.02 -0.41 14.20
N VAL A 20 -17.71 -0.38 13.93
CA VAL A 20 -16.72 0.08 14.92
C VAL A 20 -16.96 1.55 15.27
N LEU A 21 -17.22 2.39 14.27
CA LEU A 21 -17.51 3.82 14.47
C LEU A 21 -18.77 4.03 15.33
N CYS A 22 -19.86 3.34 15.00
CA CYS A 22 -21.10 3.38 15.79
C CYS A 22 -20.88 2.90 17.23
N GLY A 23 -20.14 1.79 17.39
CA GLY A 23 -19.79 1.26 18.72
C GLY A 23 -18.99 2.27 19.55
N LEU A 24 -18.01 2.95 18.95
CA LEU A 24 -17.22 3.97 19.62
C LEU A 24 -18.06 5.20 20.00
N LEU A 25 -19.00 5.63 19.14
CA LEU A 25 -19.92 6.73 19.45
C LEU A 25 -20.87 6.38 20.60
N CYS A 26 -21.44 5.18 20.59
CA CYS A 26 -22.28 4.69 21.68
C CYS A 26 -21.51 4.60 23.01
N PHE A 27 -20.28 4.05 22.96
CA PHE A 27 -19.40 3.96 24.12
C PHE A 27 -19.01 5.35 24.66
N GLY A 28 -18.67 6.29 23.78
CA GLY A 28 -18.35 7.68 24.16
C GLY A 28 -19.54 8.34 24.85
N LYS A 29 -20.76 8.17 24.32
CA LYS A 29 -21.98 8.69 24.94
C LYS A 29 -22.26 8.05 26.30
N ALA A 30 -22.07 6.73 26.43
CA ALA A 30 -22.23 6.02 27.71
C ALA A 30 -21.22 6.48 28.78
N LYS A 31 -20.04 6.97 28.38
CA LYS A 31 -19.03 7.58 29.25
C LYS A 31 -19.30 9.07 29.57
N GLY A 32 -20.41 9.62 29.08
CA GLY A 32 -20.79 11.01 29.38
C GLY A 32 -20.07 12.05 28.50
N LEU A 33 -19.44 11.63 27.38
CA LEU A 33 -18.86 12.58 26.45
C LEU A 33 -19.93 13.34 25.68
N ASP A 34 -19.77 14.65 25.60
CA ASP A 34 -20.64 15.49 24.79
C ASP A 34 -20.49 15.18 23.29
N PHE A 35 -21.60 15.17 22.57
CA PHE A 35 -21.62 14.87 21.13
C PHE A 35 -20.75 15.83 20.32
N GLY A 36 -20.74 17.12 20.71
CA GLY A 36 -19.91 18.13 20.06
C GLY A 36 -18.40 17.83 20.17
N ARG A 37 -17.94 17.33 21.34
CA ARG A 37 -16.55 16.91 21.53
C ARG A 37 -16.20 15.69 20.67
N MET A 38 -17.10 14.71 20.58
CA MET A 38 -16.90 13.53 19.74
C MET A 38 -16.81 13.93 18.26
N GLN A 39 -17.70 14.80 17.79
CA GLN A 39 -17.71 15.31 16.42
C GLN A 39 -16.41 16.08 16.09
N LEU A 40 -15.94 16.92 17.01
CA LEU A 40 -14.68 17.66 16.84
C LEU A 40 -13.47 16.72 16.78
N SER A 41 -13.45 15.67 17.60
CA SER A 41 -12.39 14.65 17.58
C SER A 41 -12.39 13.86 16.28
N MET A 42 -13.57 13.50 15.76
CA MET A 42 -13.71 12.85 14.44
C MET A 42 -13.22 13.77 13.31
N ALA A 43 -13.60 15.05 13.33
CA ALA A 43 -13.14 16.03 12.34
C ALA A 43 -11.61 16.19 12.35
N ARG A 44 -11.00 16.24 13.53
CA ARG A 44 -9.53 16.26 13.65
C ARG A 44 -8.88 14.98 13.12
N GLY A 45 -9.48 13.81 13.36
CA GLY A 45 -9.04 12.55 12.79
C GLY A 45 -9.08 12.55 11.26
N VAL A 46 -10.12 13.09 10.66
CA VAL A 46 -10.23 13.24 9.19
C VAL A 46 -9.16 14.20 8.67
N LEU A 47 -8.94 15.33 9.35
CA LEU A 47 -7.92 16.32 8.97
C LEU A 47 -6.51 15.72 8.97
N SER A 48 -6.20 14.85 9.94
CA SER A 48 -4.90 14.18 9.98
C SER A 48 -4.69 13.19 8.82
N GLY A 49 -5.79 12.63 8.28
CA GLY A 49 -5.78 11.71 7.13
C GLY A 49 -5.89 12.38 5.76
N ILE A 50 -6.14 13.70 5.70
CA ILE A 50 -6.44 14.39 4.44
C ILE A 50 -5.27 14.32 3.44
N GLY A 51 -4.04 14.33 3.95
CA GLY A 51 -2.83 14.17 3.13
C GLY A 51 -2.79 12.83 2.39
N ALA A 52 -3.18 11.74 3.07
CA ALA A 52 -3.29 10.43 2.45
C ALA A 52 -4.38 10.38 1.36
N ILE A 53 -5.52 11.06 1.57
CA ILE A 53 -6.59 11.14 0.57
C ILE A 53 -6.10 11.85 -0.70
N TYR A 54 -5.40 12.99 -0.55
CA TYR A 54 -4.80 13.69 -1.68
C TYR A 54 -3.77 12.82 -2.40
N LEU A 55 -2.93 12.12 -1.65
CA LEU A 55 -1.93 11.22 -2.23
C LEU A 55 -2.58 10.13 -3.08
N PHE A 56 -3.61 9.45 -2.58
CA PHE A 56 -4.35 8.44 -3.35
C PHE A 56 -5.04 9.03 -4.59
N PHE A 57 -5.58 10.23 -4.49
CA PHE A 57 -6.17 10.93 -5.65
C PHE A 57 -5.12 11.19 -6.74
N PHE A 58 -3.94 11.72 -6.38
CA PHE A 58 -2.86 11.97 -7.34
C PHE A 58 -2.26 10.68 -7.90
N ILE A 59 -2.15 9.61 -7.10
CA ILE A 59 -1.75 8.29 -7.60
C ILE A 59 -2.75 7.78 -8.64
N GLY A 60 -4.06 7.92 -8.39
CA GLY A 60 -5.09 7.55 -9.36
C GLY A 60 -4.98 8.30 -10.68
N LEU A 61 -4.73 9.61 -10.63
CA LEU A 61 -4.47 10.44 -11.80
C LEU A 61 -3.21 9.99 -12.55
N LEU A 62 -2.12 9.71 -11.83
CA LEU A 62 -0.87 9.23 -12.40
C LEU A 62 -1.07 7.91 -13.13
N VAL A 63 -1.70 6.92 -12.49
CA VAL A 63 -1.98 5.61 -13.11
C VAL A 63 -2.85 5.77 -14.35
N SER A 64 -3.89 6.60 -14.28
CA SER A 64 -4.75 6.90 -15.44
C SER A 64 -3.96 7.53 -16.59
N ALA A 65 -3.10 8.50 -16.30
CA ALA A 65 -2.23 9.13 -17.30
C ALA A 65 -1.26 8.14 -17.92
N LEU A 66 -0.64 7.24 -17.13
CA LEU A 66 0.25 6.19 -17.62
C LEU A 66 -0.47 5.13 -18.48
N MET A 67 -1.74 4.85 -18.20
CA MET A 67 -2.57 3.98 -19.04
C MET A 67 -2.89 4.64 -20.38
N VAL A 68 -3.35 5.90 -20.34
CA VAL A 68 -3.74 6.66 -21.56
C VAL A 68 -2.52 6.96 -22.45
N SER A 69 -1.36 7.26 -21.84
CA SER A 69 -0.11 7.49 -22.60
C SER A 69 0.46 6.24 -23.25
N GLY A 70 -0.07 5.05 -22.92
CA GLY A 70 0.46 3.79 -23.40
C GLY A 70 1.72 3.30 -22.66
N ALA A 71 2.18 4.01 -21.64
CA ALA A 71 3.38 3.63 -20.88
C ALA A 71 3.21 2.26 -20.21
N ILE A 72 2.08 2.03 -19.51
CA ILE A 72 1.81 0.72 -18.91
C ILE A 72 1.64 -0.39 -19.96
N PRO A 73 0.83 -0.23 -21.03
CA PRO A 73 0.77 -1.22 -22.11
C PRO A 73 2.12 -1.53 -22.75
N THR A 74 2.96 -0.51 -22.98
CA THR A 74 4.31 -0.70 -23.52
C THR A 74 5.20 -1.49 -22.58
N LEU A 75 5.15 -1.18 -21.30
CA LEU A 75 5.90 -1.88 -20.27
C LEU A 75 5.46 -3.35 -20.14
N MET A 76 4.16 -3.61 -20.30
CA MET A 76 3.61 -4.96 -20.37
C MET A 76 4.13 -5.71 -21.61
N TYR A 77 4.11 -5.08 -22.77
CA TYR A 77 4.58 -5.69 -24.05
C TYR A 77 6.03 -6.15 -23.95
N TYR A 78 6.96 -5.25 -23.58
CA TYR A 78 8.36 -5.60 -23.40
C TYR A 78 8.59 -6.53 -22.21
N GLY A 79 7.76 -6.42 -21.16
CA GLY A 79 7.81 -7.32 -20.02
C GLY A 79 7.55 -8.78 -20.41
N PHE A 80 6.64 -9.03 -21.35
CA PHE A 80 6.39 -10.39 -21.88
C PHE A 80 7.59 -11.00 -22.57
N GLU A 81 8.41 -10.19 -23.24
CA GLU A 81 9.62 -10.68 -23.92
C GLU A 81 10.76 -11.00 -22.94
N LEU A 82 10.84 -10.26 -21.83
CA LEU A 82 11.95 -10.34 -20.86
C LEU A 82 11.68 -11.32 -19.72
N ILE A 83 10.42 -11.53 -19.38
CA ILE A 83 10.04 -12.30 -18.19
C ILE A 83 9.61 -13.70 -18.60
N SER A 84 10.41 -14.70 -18.21
CA SER A 84 10.04 -16.11 -18.38
C SER A 84 8.79 -16.44 -17.54
N PRO A 85 7.76 -17.09 -18.10
CA PRO A 85 6.55 -17.48 -17.37
C PRO A 85 6.81 -18.30 -16.11
N GLN A 86 7.88 -19.13 -16.13
CA GLN A 86 8.26 -19.97 -14.99
C GLN A 86 8.70 -19.18 -13.76
N PHE A 87 9.34 -18.02 -13.99
CA PHE A 87 9.86 -17.16 -12.92
C PHE A 87 9.06 -15.87 -12.75
N PHE A 88 7.83 -15.83 -13.30
CA PHE A 88 7.01 -14.62 -13.33
C PHE A 88 6.81 -13.98 -11.94
N TYR A 89 6.44 -14.77 -10.94
CA TYR A 89 6.23 -14.27 -9.58
C TYR A 89 7.53 -13.74 -8.93
N LEU A 90 8.64 -14.45 -9.16
CA LEU A 90 9.96 -14.03 -8.68
C LEU A 90 10.40 -12.73 -9.36
N SER A 91 10.20 -12.62 -10.68
CA SER A 91 10.51 -11.41 -11.44
C SER A 91 9.66 -10.23 -10.98
N ALA A 92 8.38 -10.44 -10.71
CA ALA A 92 7.50 -9.42 -10.15
C ALA A 92 8.01 -8.92 -8.79
N PHE A 93 8.37 -9.83 -7.89
CA PHE A 93 8.94 -9.47 -6.60
C PHE A 93 10.26 -8.69 -6.73
N VAL A 94 11.21 -9.20 -7.51
CA VAL A 94 12.56 -8.59 -7.65
C VAL A 94 12.45 -7.21 -8.31
N LEU A 95 11.71 -7.07 -9.41
CA LEU A 95 11.58 -5.79 -10.11
C LEU A 95 10.85 -4.75 -9.25
N THR A 96 9.78 -5.12 -8.56
CA THR A 96 9.10 -4.20 -7.65
C THR A 96 9.96 -3.85 -6.44
N SER A 97 10.82 -4.76 -5.96
CA SER A 97 11.80 -4.46 -4.91
C SER A 97 12.84 -3.43 -5.37
N MET A 98 13.43 -3.64 -6.54
CA MET A 98 14.42 -2.71 -7.11
C MET A 98 13.83 -1.31 -7.32
N VAL A 99 12.65 -1.25 -7.91
CA VAL A 99 11.95 0.03 -8.13
C VAL A 99 11.51 0.66 -6.81
N GLY A 100 11.05 -0.15 -5.84
CA GLY A 100 10.72 0.30 -4.48
C GLY A 100 11.91 0.95 -3.77
N VAL A 101 13.09 0.37 -3.87
CA VAL A 101 14.35 0.97 -3.36
C VAL A 101 14.64 2.29 -4.04
N ALA A 102 14.49 2.36 -5.37
CA ALA A 102 14.82 3.54 -6.16
C ALA A 102 13.85 4.71 -5.89
N ILE A 103 12.55 4.43 -5.73
CA ILE A 103 11.50 5.43 -5.50
C ILE A 103 11.36 5.77 -4.01
N GLY A 104 11.57 4.80 -3.11
CA GLY A 104 11.35 4.96 -1.67
C GLY A 104 9.87 5.10 -1.28
N SER A 105 8.96 4.51 -2.08
CA SER A 105 7.53 4.53 -1.81
C SER A 105 6.87 3.23 -2.26
N SER A 106 6.42 2.43 -1.31
CA SER A 106 5.70 1.18 -1.58
C SER A 106 4.38 1.42 -2.29
N LEU A 107 3.63 2.45 -1.90
CA LEU A 107 2.33 2.76 -2.48
C LEU A 107 2.45 3.15 -3.96
N THR A 108 3.41 4.00 -4.30
CA THR A 108 3.66 4.42 -5.68
C THR A 108 4.12 3.24 -6.54
N THR A 109 5.01 2.41 -6.02
CA THR A 109 5.50 1.21 -6.70
C THR A 109 4.36 0.21 -6.95
N CYS A 110 3.51 -0.06 -5.94
CA CYS A 110 2.33 -0.92 -6.10
C CYS A 110 1.34 -0.35 -7.12
N ALA A 111 1.07 0.96 -7.09
CA ALA A 111 0.11 1.58 -7.98
C ALA A 111 0.57 1.59 -9.45
N THR A 112 1.86 1.72 -9.70
CA THR A 112 2.42 1.78 -11.07
C THR A 112 2.72 0.39 -11.62
N LEU A 113 3.64 -0.33 -11.00
CA LEU A 113 4.06 -1.66 -11.45
C LEU A 113 3.01 -2.73 -11.17
N GLY A 114 2.21 -2.58 -10.09
CA GLY A 114 1.18 -3.54 -9.75
C GLY A 114 0.14 -3.71 -10.86
N VAL A 115 -0.30 -2.63 -11.47
CA VAL A 115 -1.26 -2.68 -12.59
C VAL A 115 -0.66 -3.43 -13.78
N ALA A 116 0.61 -3.15 -14.11
CA ALA A 116 1.31 -3.82 -15.20
C ALA A 116 1.48 -5.32 -14.93
N PHE A 117 1.96 -5.70 -13.74
CA PHE A 117 2.16 -7.12 -13.39
C PHE A 117 0.86 -7.90 -13.26
N ILE A 118 -0.21 -7.30 -12.73
CA ILE A 118 -1.52 -7.96 -12.67
C ILE A 118 -2.07 -8.16 -14.08
N GLY A 119 -1.92 -7.17 -14.98
CA GLY A 119 -2.29 -7.30 -16.37
C GLY A 119 -1.52 -8.40 -17.08
N MET A 120 -0.19 -8.44 -16.96
CA MET A 120 0.66 -9.50 -17.50
C MET A 120 0.30 -10.87 -16.93
N GLY A 121 0.14 -10.97 -15.61
CA GLY A 121 -0.23 -12.20 -14.92
C GLY A 121 -1.57 -12.76 -15.40
N SER A 122 -2.56 -11.89 -15.61
CA SER A 122 -3.86 -12.29 -16.15
C SER A 122 -3.74 -12.87 -17.56
N ALA A 123 -2.90 -12.29 -18.42
CA ALA A 123 -2.66 -12.78 -19.78
C ALA A 123 -1.89 -14.12 -19.80
N LEU A 124 -1.03 -14.36 -18.80
CA LEU A 124 -0.31 -15.63 -18.60
C LEU A 124 -1.13 -16.70 -17.87
N GLY A 125 -2.36 -16.42 -17.46
CA GLY A 125 -3.17 -17.32 -16.66
C GLY A 125 -2.68 -17.49 -15.20
N ALA A 126 -1.83 -16.57 -14.73
CA ALA A 126 -1.32 -16.58 -13.36
C ALA A 126 -2.41 -16.18 -12.35
N ASN A 127 -2.34 -16.71 -11.14
CA ASN A 127 -3.29 -16.36 -10.08
C ASN A 127 -3.10 -14.89 -9.65
N PRO A 128 -4.11 -14.01 -9.83
CA PRO A 128 -3.99 -12.57 -9.54
C PRO A 128 -3.65 -12.27 -8.07
N ALA A 129 -4.13 -13.08 -7.14
CA ALA A 129 -3.85 -12.89 -5.72
C ALA A 129 -2.36 -13.15 -5.39
N VAL A 130 -1.75 -14.15 -6.05
CA VAL A 130 -0.31 -14.46 -5.88
C VAL A 130 0.53 -13.37 -6.53
N VAL A 131 0.14 -12.88 -7.72
CA VAL A 131 0.80 -11.74 -8.38
C VAL A 131 0.76 -10.51 -7.50
N ALA A 132 -0.42 -10.15 -6.98
CA ALA A 132 -0.57 -9.01 -6.07
C ALA A 132 0.29 -9.18 -4.81
N GLY A 133 0.33 -10.39 -4.23
CA GLY A 133 1.20 -10.70 -3.10
C GLY A 133 2.68 -10.49 -3.41
N ALA A 134 3.16 -10.96 -4.56
CA ALA A 134 4.55 -10.79 -4.99
C ALA A 134 4.90 -9.30 -5.18
N VAL A 135 4.04 -8.55 -5.87
CA VAL A 135 4.21 -7.11 -6.10
C VAL A 135 4.24 -6.32 -4.80
N VAL A 136 3.26 -6.55 -3.92
CA VAL A 136 3.16 -5.85 -2.63
C VAL A 136 4.37 -6.17 -1.76
N SER A 137 4.73 -7.45 -1.64
CA SER A 137 5.90 -7.87 -0.86
C SER A 137 7.18 -7.23 -1.37
N GLY A 138 7.38 -7.21 -2.70
CA GLY A 138 8.55 -6.58 -3.31
C GLY A 138 8.58 -5.06 -3.09
N ALA A 139 7.45 -4.38 -3.30
CA ALA A 139 7.35 -2.94 -3.12
C ALA A 139 7.64 -2.52 -1.66
N PHE A 140 7.08 -3.23 -0.69
CA PHE A 140 7.33 -2.95 0.73
C PHE A 140 8.75 -3.32 1.17
N PHE A 141 9.29 -4.42 0.64
CA PHE A 141 10.71 -4.76 0.88
C PHE A 141 11.61 -3.64 0.36
N GLY A 142 11.38 -3.18 -0.87
CA GLY A 142 12.15 -2.09 -1.47
C GLY A 142 12.03 -0.78 -0.70
N ASP A 143 10.83 -0.41 -0.30
CA ASP A 143 10.56 0.80 0.49
C ASP A 143 11.34 0.77 1.82
N LYS A 144 11.32 -0.35 2.53
CA LYS A 144 12.09 -0.53 3.79
C LYS A 144 13.59 -0.42 3.62
N MET A 145 14.13 -0.83 2.47
CA MET A 145 15.56 -0.79 2.18
C MET A 145 16.00 0.55 1.57
N SER A 146 15.06 1.44 1.27
CA SER A 146 15.35 2.71 0.62
C SER A 146 15.79 3.77 1.63
N PRO A 147 16.95 4.44 1.40
CA PRO A 147 17.37 5.56 2.24
C PRO A 147 16.54 6.83 2.00
N ILE A 148 15.76 6.90 0.92
CA ILE A 148 14.88 8.02 0.60
C ILE A 148 13.43 7.77 1.03
N SER A 149 13.14 6.63 1.68
CA SER A 149 11.81 6.33 2.20
C SER A 149 11.47 7.19 3.42
N ASP A 150 10.31 7.84 3.36
CA ASP A 150 9.78 8.63 4.46
C ASP A 150 9.54 7.76 5.71
N THR A 151 8.99 6.57 5.53
CA THR A 151 8.66 5.65 6.62
C THR A 151 9.92 5.18 7.34
N THR A 152 10.97 4.81 6.60
CA THR A 152 12.26 4.39 7.14
C THR A 152 12.98 5.53 7.86
N SER A 153 12.98 6.73 7.26
CA SER A 153 13.60 7.93 7.84
C SER A 153 12.91 8.36 9.13
N ILE A 154 11.57 8.35 9.17
CA ILE A 154 10.80 8.67 10.37
C ILE A 154 11.07 7.65 11.48
N ALA A 155 11.09 6.34 11.15
CA ALA A 155 11.37 5.30 12.13
C ALA A 155 12.76 5.47 12.76
N ALA A 156 13.80 5.67 11.96
CA ALA A 156 15.16 5.91 12.42
C ALA A 156 15.25 7.15 13.33
N SER A 157 14.59 8.26 12.95
CA SER A 157 14.60 9.51 13.70
C SER A 157 13.88 9.39 15.05
N ILE A 158 12.77 8.65 15.13
CA ILE A 158 12.03 8.43 16.38
C ILE A 158 12.86 7.60 17.36
N VAL A 159 13.57 6.58 16.87
CA VAL A 159 14.43 5.71 17.69
C VAL A 159 15.76 6.39 18.02
N GLY A 160 16.14 7.43 17.30
CA GLY A 160 17.38 8.18 17.51
C GLY A 160 18.64 7.44 17.05
N ILE A 161 18.54 6.63 16.01
CA ILE A 161 19.66 5.89 15.40
C ILE A 161 19.94 6.40 13.99
N ASP A 162 21.17 6.10 13.50
CA ASP A 162 21.53 6.41 12.12
C ASP A 162 20.66 5.65 11.13
N LEU A 163 20.27 6.32 10.03
CA LEU A 163 19.40 5.77 9.00
C LEU A 163 20.00 4.52 8.34
N ILE A 164 21.31 4.55 8.05
CA ILE A 164 21.97 3.43 7.39
C ILE A 164 22.08 2.22 8.32
N ASP A 165 22.34 2.46 9.62
CA ASP A 165 22.35 1.39 10.61
C ASP A 165 20.94 0.81 10.82
N HIS A 166 19.91 1.64 10.76
CA HIS A 166 18.53 1.18 10.79
C HIS A 166 18.21 0.26 9.61
N ILE A 167 18.54 0.68 8.38
CA ILE A 167 18.32 -0.12 7.16
C ILE A 167 19.12 -1.44 7.25
N ARG A 168 20.38 -1.39 7.67
CA ARG A 168 21.20 -2.59 7.84
C ARG A 168 20.59 -3.59 8.82
N ASN A 169 20.07 -3.11 9.93
CA ASN A 169 19.38 -3.97 10.90
C ASN A 169 18.10 -4.59 10.35
N MET A 170 17.34 -3.84 9.54
CA MET A 170 16.13 -4.37 8.89
C MET A 170 16.42 -5.43 7.80
N MET A 171 17.63 -5.49 7.26
CA MET A 171 18.01 -6.55 6.31
C MET A 171 18.08 -7.96 6.94
N TYR A 172 18.15 -8.05 8.27
CA TYR A 172 18.21 -9.31 9.00
C TYR A 172 16.83 -9.77 9.53
N THR A 173 15.78 -8.98 9.33
CA THR A 173 14.40 -9.27 9.77
C THR A 173 13.47 -9.44 8.58
#